data_78b64628616e5e88eaea3e935935435d
#
_entry.id   78b64628616e5e88eaea3e935935435d
#
_cell.length_a   1.000
_cell.length_b   1.000
_cell.length_c   1.000
_cell.angle_alpha   90.00
_cell.angle_beta   90.00
_cell.angle_gamma   90.00
#
_symmetry.space_group_name_H-M   'P 1'
#
loop_
_entity.id
_entity.type
_entity.pdbx_description
1 polymer ?
#
loop_
_entity_poly.entity_id
_entity_poly.type
_entity_poly.pdbx_seq_one_letter_code
_entity_poly.pdbx_strand_id
1 'polypeptide(L)'
;MLMANFTAMDHDLILKNISRYIVLKKEEEDFFLSLLQKKKIKRKEFLLRRGEICKSETFITNGCLRVYTLDANGAEHVLLFGVEDWWVGDLYSFITNSASTLYIDAL
;
A
#
# COMPACT_ATOMS: atom_id res chain seq x y z
N MET A 1 6.75 -3.57 -7.64
CA MET A 1 7.40 -3.71 -6.33
C MET A 1 6.35 -3.64 -5.23
N LEU A 2 6.45 -4.52 -4.27
CA LEU A 2 5.56 -4.53 -3.11
C LEU A 2 6.28 -3.84 -1.95
N MET A 3 5.56 -2.99 -1.24
CA MET A 3 6.08 -2.31 -0.05
C MET A 3 5.18 -2.63 1.13
N ALA A 4 5.80 -2.90 2.27
CA ALA A 4 5.08 -3.16 3.50
C ALA A 4 5.84 -2.56 4.68
N ASN A 5 5.09 -2.03 5.65
CA ASN A 5 5.65 -1.56 6.90
C ASN A 5 5.49 -2.68 7.95
N PHE A 6 6.55 -3.46 8.16
CA PHE A 6 6.47 -4.62 9.06
C PHE A 6 7.81 -4.93 9.72
N THR A 7 7.72 -5.69 10.82
CA THR A 7 8.86 -6.31 11.50
C THR A 7 9.02 -7.76 11.05
N ALA A 8 10.00 -8.49 11.58
CA ALA A 8 10.19 -9.91 11.25
C ALA A 8 8.95 -10.78 11.54
N MET A 9 8.13 -10.42 12.54
CA MET A 9 6.89 -11.13 12.86
C MET A 9 5.76 -10.82 11.87
N ASP A 10 5.86 -9.71 11.17
CA ASP A 10 4.79 -9.23 10.27
C ASP A 10 4.74 -10.01 8.96
N HIS A 11 5.76 -10.81 8.64
CA HIS A 11 5.71 -11.74 7.52
C HIS A 11 4.53 -12.72 7.66
N ASP A 12 4.18 -13.12 8.87
CA ASP A 12 3.05 -13.99 9.10
C ASP A 12 1.74 -13.34 8.68
N LEU A 13 1.57 -12.06 8.96
CA LEU A 13 0.34 -11.34 8.60
C LEU A 13 0.18 -11.26 7.09
N ILE A 14 1.23 -10.88 6.36
CA ILE A 14 1.16 -10.76 4.90
C ILE A 14 0.98 -12.12 4.24
N LEU A 15 1.64 -13.15 4.73
CA LEU A 15 1.49 -14.51 4.20
C LEU A 15 0.08 -15.06 4.45
N LYS A 16 -0.51 -14.81 5.61
CA LYS A 16 -1.90 -15.15 5.88
C LYS A 16 -2.86 -14.42 4.94
N ASN A 17 -2.60 -13.15 4.67
CA ASN A 17 -3.41 -12.36 3.75
C ASN A 17 -3.42 -13.01 2.37
N ILE A 18 -2.25 -13.29 1.83
CA ILE A 18 -2.10 -13.85 0.49
C ILE A 18 -2.68 -15.25 0.41
N SER A 19 -2.54 -16.07 1.46
CA SER A 19 -3.03 -17.44 1.48
C SER A 19 -4.54 -17.54 1.33
N ARG A 20 -5.28 -16.46 1.53
CA ARG A 20 -6.73 -16.41 1.28
C ARG A 20 -7.05 -16.48 -0.22
N TYR A 21 -6.09 -16.17 -1.06
CA TYR A 21 -6.30 -16.00 -2.50
C TYR A 21 -5.50 -17.00 -3.34
N ILE A 22 -4.27 -17.30 -2.92
CA ILE A 22 -3.39 -18.21 -3.66
C ILE A 22 -2.63 -19.10 -2.69
N VAL A 23 -2.18 -20.27 -3.23
CA VAL A 23 -1.31 -21.19 -2.50
C VAL A 23 0.09 -21.06 -3.09
N LEU A 24 1.07 -20.68 -2.26
CA LEU A 24 2.46 -20.55 -2.67
C LEU A 24 3.27 -21.76 -2.22
N LYS A 25 4.12 -22.27 -3.12
CA LYS A 25 5.17 -23.21 -2.75
C LYS A 25 6.25 -22.49 -1.95
N LYS A 26 7.09 -23.24 -1.25
CA LYS A 26 8.12 -22.63 -0.40
C LYS A 26 9.05 -21.70 -1.17
N GLU A 27 9.47 -22.08 -2.38
CA GLU A 27 10.34 -21.26 -3.21
C GLU A 27 9.63 -19.97 -3.66
N GLU A 28 8.35 -20.07 -3.98
CA GLU A 28 7.54 -18.91 -4.37
C GLU A 28 7.33 -17.98 -3.19
N GLU A 29 7.10 -18.51 -2.00
CA GLU A 29 6.97 -17.75 -0.77
C GLU A 29 8.26 -17.00 -0.46
N ASP A 30 9.40 -17.66 -0.55
CA ASP A 30 10.71 -17.06 -0.31
C ASP A 30 10.99 -15.93 -1.32
N PHE A 31 10.64 -16.15 -2.59
CA PHE A 31 10.78 -15.14 -3.64
C PHE A 31 9.89 -13.93 -3.35
N PHE A 32 8.62 -14.17 -3.00
CA PHE A 32 7.69 -13.11 -2.66
C PHE A 32 8.20 -12.25 -1.51
N LEU A 33 8.66 -12.89 -0.44
CA LEU A 33 9.19 -12.17 0.72
C LEU A 33 10.44 -11.35 0.37
N SER A 34 11.24 -11.83 -0.59
CA SER A 34 12.43 -11.09 -1.04
C SER A 34 12.11 -9.80 -1.79
N LEU A 35 10.89 -9.67 -2.32
CA LEU A 35 10.44 -8.47 -3.03
C LEU A 35 9.94 -7.37 -2.09
N LEU A 36 9.67 -7.72 -0.85
CA LEU A 36 9.10 -6.79 0.11
C LEU A 36 10.16 -5.81 0.61
N GLN A 37 9.75 -4.55 0.67
CA GLN A 37 10.55 -3.50 1.31
C GLN A 37 9.76 -2.96 2.49
N LYS A 38 10.41 -2.93 3.64
CA LYS A 38 9.83 -2.31 4.81
C LYS A 38 9.87 -0.80 4.67
N LYS A 39 8.73 -0.15 4.90
CA LYS A 39 8.66 1.30 4.96
C LYS A 39 7.89 1.71 6.19
N LYS A 40 8.46 2.64 6.95
CA LYS A 40 7.79 3.26 8.08
C LYS A 40 7.51 4.71 7.72
N ILE A 41 6.24 5.10 7.77
CA ILE A 41 5.85 6.49 7.51
C ILE A 41 5.26 7.09 8.77
N LYS A 42 5.57 8.36 8.98
CA LYS A 42 5.09 9.12 10.12
C LYS A 42 3.71 9.67 9.85
N ARG A 43 3.01 10.00 10.92
CA ARG A 43 1.71 10.67 10.83
C ARG A 43 1.79 11.87 9.87
N LYS A 44 0.81 11.97 8.98
CA LYS A 44 0.69 13.01 7.94
C LYS A 44 1.73 12.96 6.82
N GLU A 45 2.66 12.01 6.83
CA GLU A 45 3.52 11.81 5.68
C GLU A 45 2.73 11.19 4.53
N PHE A 46 3.13 11.55 3.31
CA PHE A 46 2.51 11.01 2.11
C PHE A 46 3.20 9.74 1.64
N LEU A 47 2.40 8.75 1.31
CA LEU A 47 2.85 7.58 0.57
C LEU A 47 2.77 7.83 -0.94
N LEU A 48 1.74 8.58 -1.36
CA LEU A 48 1.51 8.93 -2.76
C LEU A 48 0.86 10.31 -2.82
N ARG A 49 1.27 11.11 -3.80
CA ARG A 49 0.67 12.41 -4.08
C ARG A 49 0.16 12.47 -5.50
N ARG A 50 -0.86 13.28 -5.72
CA ARG A 50 -1.36 13.57 -7.07
C ARG A 50 -0.22 14.01 -7.98
N GLY A 51 -0.18 13.45 -9.19
CA GLY A 51 0.86 13.72 -10.17
C GLY A 51 2.02 12.74 -10.14
N GLU A 52 2.20 12.01 -9.04
CA GLU A 52 3.20 10.96 -8.95
C GLU A 52 2.68 9.68 -9.60
N ILE A 53 3.59 8.86 -10.10
CA ILE A 53 3.26 7.53 -10.60
C ILE A 53 3.36 6.53 -9.44
N CYS A 54 2.28 5.78 -9.22
CA CYS A 54 2.28 4.72 -8.21
C CYS A 54 3.16 3.56 -8.70
N LYS A 55 4.25 3.29 -7.99
CA LYS A 55 5.24 2.27 -8.38
C LYS A 55 5.20 1.03 -7.51
N SER A 56 4.33 1.00 -6.52
CA SER A 56 4.23 -0.13 -5.60
C SER A 56 2.86 -0.18 -4.96
N GLU A 57 2.46 -1.39 -4.55
CA GLU A 57 1.31 -1.58 -3.69
C GLU A 57 1.82 -1.74 -2.25
N THR A 58 1.06 -1.22 -1.30
CA THR A 58 1.46 -1.20 0.11
C THR A 58 0.54 -2.07 0.95
N PHE A 59 1.14 -2.99 1.69
CA PHE A 59 0.44 -3.78 2.68
C PHE A 59 0.61 -3.14 4.05
N ILE A 60 -0.49 -2.92 4.76
CA ILE A 60 -0.49 -2.26 6.07
C ILE A 60 -0.36 -3.32 7.15
N THR A 61 0.73 -3.26 7.92
CA THR A 61 0.97 -4.15 9.05
C THR A 61 0.62 -3.49 10.37
N ASN A 62 0.67 -2.16 10.43
CA ASN A 62 0.33 -1.40 11.63
C ASN A 62 -0.04 0.03 11.23
N GLY A 63 -1.20 0.48 11.69
CA GLY A 63 -1.64 1.85 11.49
C GLY A 63 -2.78 1.98 10.48
N CYS A 64 -2.95 3.20 10.00
CA CYS A 64 -4.04 3.55 9.09
C CYS A 64 -3.55 4.53 8.04
N LEU A 65 -3.89 4.25 6.78
CA LEU A 65 -3.67 5.14 5.66
C LEU A 65 -5.01 5.69 5.17
N ARG A 66 -4.98 6.95 4.74
CA ARG A 66 -6.13 7.62 4.16
C ARG A 66 -5.91 7.79 2.66
N VAL A 67 -6.88 7.41 1.85
CA VAL A 67 -6.86 7.65 0.40
C VAL A 67 -7.93 8.67 0.07
N TYR A 68 -7.56 9.76 -0.58
CA TYR A 68 -8.48 10.84 -0.88
C TYR A 68 -8.12 11.58 -2.17
N THR A 69 -9.07 12.38 -2.65
CA THR A 69 -8.88 13.29 -3.77
C THR A 69 -9.17 14.72 -3.31
N LEU A 70 -8.70 15.69 -4.07
CA LEU A 70 -9.06 17.10 -3.90
C LEU A 70 -9.93 17.53 -5.07
N ASP A 71 -11.00 18.27 -4.79
CA ASP A 71 -11.81 18.87 -5.85
C ASP A 71 -11.22 20.21 -6.31
N ALA A 72 -11.89 20.88 -7.25
CA ALA A 72 -11.45 22.16 -7.80
C ALA A 72 -11.37 23.28 -6.75
N ASN A 73 -12.09 23.14 -5.65
CA ASN A 73 -12.11 24.11 -4.55
C ASN A 73 -11.11 23.74 -3.44
N GLY A 74 -10.36 22.66 -3.60
CA GLY A 74 -9.41 22.20 -2.60
C GLY A 74 -10.04 21.38 -1.47
N ALA A 75 -11.32 21.00 -1.58
CA ALA A 75 -11.95 20.17 -0.58
C ALA A 75 -11.53 18.71 -0.72
N GLU A 76 -11.27 18.07 0.42
CA GLU A 76 -10.88 16.67 0.47
C GLU A 76 -12.09 15.75 0.39
N HIS A 77 -12.01 14.75 -0.49
CA HIS A 77 -12.99 13.69 -0.62
C HIS A 77 -12.33 12.37 -0.30
N VAL A 78 -12.57 11.86 0.90
CA VAL A 78 -11.97 10.61 1.35
C VAL A 78 -12.68 9.44 0.67
N LEU A 79 -11.88 8.58 0.02
CA LEU A 79 -12.38 7.41 -0.69
C LEU A 79 -12.37 6.18 0.20
N LEU A 80 -11.31 6.02 1.01
CA LEU A 80 -11.22 4.91 1.95
C LEU A 80 -10.16 5.19 3.04
N PHE A 81 -10.29 4.44 4.12
CA PHE A 81 -9.27 4.30 5.15
C PHE A 81 -8.78 2.87 5.11
N GLY A 82 -7.49 2.66 4.85
CA GLY A 82 -6.86 1.35 4.91
C GLY A 82 -6.28 1.10 6.29
N VAL A 83 -6.53 -0.06 6.83
CA VAL A 83 -6.04 -0.48 8.16
C VAL A 83 -5.19 -1.75 8.04
N GLU A 84 -4.78 -2.30 9.17
CA GLU A 84 -4.00 -3.55 9.20
C GLU A 84 -4.66 -4.63 8.35
N ASP A 85 -3.85 -5.42 7.66
CA ASP A 85 -4.27 -6.51 6.79
C ASP A 85 -4.86 -6.04 5.43
N TRP A 86 -4.75 -4.76 5.12
CA TRP A 86 -5.22 -4.19 3.85
C TRP A 86 -4.08 -3.88 2.90
N TRP A 87 -4.35 -4.03 1.61
CA TRP A 87 -3.51 -3.52 0.54
C TRP A 87 -4.03 -2.18 0.07
N VAL A 88 -3.13 -1.21 -0.06
CA VAL A 88 -3.46 0.16 -0.46
C VAL A 88 -2.50 0.63 -1.55
N GLY A 89 -3.04 1.30 -2.54
CA GLY A 89 -2.28 1.89 -3.63
C GLY A 89 -3.21 2.43 -4.71
N ASP A 90 -2.63 2.97 -5.77
CA ASP A 90 -3.38 3.34 -6.96
C ASP A 90 -3.07 2.31 -8.06
N LEU A 91 -3.89 1.29 -8.13
CA LEU A 91 -3.68 0.18 -9.05
C LEU A 91 -3.73 0.64 -10.51
N TYR A 92 -4.61 1.56 -10.85
CA TYR A 92 -4.71 2.10 -12.20
C TYR A 92 -3.40 2.81 -12.61
N SER A 93 -2.91 3.71 -11.75
CA SER A 93 -1.63 4.39 -11.97
C SER A 93 -0.48 3.40 -12.11
N PHE A 94 -0.45 2.38 -11.25
CA PHE A 94 0.58 1.35 -11.26
C PHE A 94 0.60 0.57 -12.57
N ILE A 95 -0.57 0.10 -13.03
CA ILE A 95 -0.68 -0.72 -14.23
C ILE A 95 -0.41 0.09 -15.49
N THR A 96 -0.96 1.31 -15.57
CA THR A 96 -0.86 2.15 -16.76
C THR A 96 0.38 3.01 -16.81
N ASN A 97 1.17 3.04 -15.72
CA ASN A 97 2.33 3.91 -15.58
C ASN A 97 1.98 5.38 -15.80
N SER A 98 0.80 5.79 -15.37
CA SER A 98 0.29 7.15 -15.51
C SER A 98 0.23 7.86 -14.16
N ALA A 99 0.21 9.20 -14.19
CA ALA A 99 0.15 10.02 -12.99
C ALA A 99 -1.13 9.73 -12.20
N SER A 100 -0.99 9.56 -10.89
CA SER A 100 -2.11 9.35 -9.98
C SER A 100 -2.89 10.65 -9.77
N THR A 101 -4.19 10.51 -9.54
CA THR A 101 -5.06 11.61 -9.11
C THR A 101 -5.32 11.55 -7.60
N LEU A 102 -4.73 10.57 -6.92
CA LEU A 102 -4.98 10.29 -5.51
C LEU A 102 -3.88 10.84 -4.62
N TYR A 103 -4.26 11.09 -3.38
CA TYR A 103 -3.34 11.30 -2.26
C TYR A 103 -3.50 10.15 -1.28
N ILE A 104 -2.39 9.66 -0.78
CA ILE A 104 -2.38 8.64 0.29
C ILE A 104 -1.45 9.14 1.38
N ASP A 105 -1.99 9.34 2.57
CA ASP A 105 -1.21 9.79 3.71
C ASP A 105 -1.49 8.94 4.96
N ALA A 106 -0.60 9.04 5.93
CA ALA A 106 -0.73 8.34 7.21
C ALA A 106 -1.53 9.18 8.21
N LEU A 107 -2.41 8.48 8.90
CA LEU A 107 -3.19 9.08 9.98
C LEU A 107 -2.48 8.98 11.33
#